data_44c8c0e5a636339a8f077867a9dbf0b7
#
_entry.id   44c8c0e5a636339a8f077867a9dbf0b7
#
_cell.length_a   1.000
_cell.length_b   1.000
_cell.length_c   1.000
_cell.angle_alpha   90.00
_cell.angle_beta   90.00
_cell.angle_gamma   90.00
#
_symmetry.space_group_name_H-M   'P 1'
#
loop_
_entity.id
_entity.type
_entity.pdbx_description
1 polymer ?
#
loop_
_entity_poly.entity_id
_entity_poly.type
_entity_poly.pdbx_seq_one_letter_code
_entity_poly.pdbx_strand_id
1 'polypeptide(L)'
;ILMGNTTIFKPAKHGVLLISPLLKAFKECFPPGVVNILFGRGRKICPPIMKTGYVDVLALIGHSTSAVALQDQHPNKNRLRLVLGLEAKNPAIILPDADLDLTIQECISGSLSYNGQRCTALKVLYVHESIADEFNKRFSVAVDNLKFGMPWEKDSFLTPLPEPSKPKYIKGLIDDAVSKGANVMNDKGGELTDNYCYPAVLYPVNNSMKVFEEEQFGPVVPIIPFKDIDKPLDDMANSEYGQQVSLFGTDTKTIGPLIDTLANLVCRVNLNSSCQRGPDIYPFTGRKNSAVSTLSVHDALRAFSIRTFVASKDNVHNNRILKKLLDSNDSNFISTDYIL
;
A
#
# COMPACT_ATOMS: atom_id res chain seq x y z
N ILE A 1 -2.84 -11.03 -18.40
CA ILE A 1 -3.41 -11.14 -19.76
C ILE A 1 -2.37 -10.70 -20.78
N LEU A 2 -1.77 -9.50 -20.69
CA LEU A 2 -0.76 -9.00 -21.66
C LEU A 2 0.41 -9.95 -21.89
N MET A 3 0.76 -10.75 -20.87
CA MET A 3 1.84 -11.74 -20.97
C MET A 3 1.33 -13.14 -21.37
N GLY A 4 0.12 -13.24 -21.94
CA GLY A 4 -0.46 -14.50 -22.40
C GLY A 4 -1.07 -15.40 -21.31
N ASN A 5 -1.16 -14.92 -20.05
CA ASN A 5 -1.74 -15.70 -18.96
C ASN A 5 -3.28 -15.68 -18.97
N THR A 6 -3.88 -16.76 -18.50
CA THR A 6 -5.28 -16.74 -18.06
C THR A 6 -5.39 -16.16 -16.66
N THR A 7 -6.55 -15.62 -16.31
CA THR A 7 -6.76 -15.02 -14.99
C THR A 7 -8.06 -15.47 -14.35
N ILE A 8 -7.98 -15.67 -13.04
CA ILE A 8 -9.13 -15.79 -12.14
C ILE A 8 -9.13 -14.55 -11.27
N PHE A 9 -10.11 -13.67 -11.45
CA PHE A 9 -10.24 -12.44 -10.69
C PHE A 9 -11.40 -12.55 -9.70
N LYS A 10 -11.07 -12.38 -8.42
CA LYS A 10 -12.07 -12.29 -7.36
C LYS A 10 -12.14 -10.85 -6.86
N PRO A 11 -13.20 -10.08 -7.20
CA PRO A 11 -13.37 -8.71 -6.74
C PRO A 11 -13.41 -8.59 -5.22
N ALA A 12 -13.01 -7.44 -4.69
CA ALA A 12 -13.15 -7.13 -3.29
C ALA A 12 -14.63 -7.11 -2.85
N LYS A 13 -14.89 -7.29 -1.55
CA LYS A 13 -16.24 -7.26 -0.98
C LYS A 13 -16.91 -5.90 -1.20
N HIS A 14 -16.17 -4.83 -0.89
CA HIS A 14 -16.63 -3.47 -1.11
C HIS A 14 -16.23 -3.03 -2.52
N GLY A 15 -17.14 -2.35 -3.23
CA GLY A 15 -16.94 -1.94 -4.62
C GLY A 15 -17.08 -3.09 -5.64
N VAL A 16 -17.67 -4.22 -5.26
CA VAL A 16 -17.84 -5.40 -6.13
C VAL A 16 -18.55 -5.07 -7.44
N LEU A 17 -19.47 -4.12 -7.45
CA LEU A 17 -20.22 -3.70 -8.65
C LEU A 17 -19.36 -2.92 -9.65
N LEU A 18 -18.20 -2.41 -9.24
CA LEU A 18 -17.30 -1.66 -10.13
C LEU A 18 -16.84 -2.46 -11.34
N ILE A 19 -16.74 -3.78 -11.20
CA ILE A 19 -16.34 -4.68 -12.28
C ILE A 19 -17.48 -4.96 -13.29
N SER A 20 -18.73 -4.72 -12.91
CA SER A 20 -19.90 -5.09 -13.71
C SER A 20 -19.89 -4.55 -15.15
N PRO A 21 -19.53 -3.28 -15.41
CA PRO A 21 -19.45 -2.76 -16.78
C PRO A 21 -18.41 -3.47 -17.65
N LEU A 22 -17.38 -4.04 -17.05
CA LEU A 22 -16.30 -4.73 -17.78
C LEU A 22 -16.64 -6.17 -18.14
N LEU A 23 -17.66 -6.79 -17.52
CA LEU A 23 -18.02 -8.18 -17.77
C LEU A 23 -18.35 -8.45 -19.22
N LYS A 24 -19.14 -7.55 -19.85
CA LYS A 24 -19.50 -7.65 -21.25
C LYS A 24 -18.26 -7.51 -22.16
N ALA A 25 -17.44 -6.51 -21.90
CA ALA A 25 -16.20 -6.29 -22.65
C ALA A 25 -15.26 -7.50 -22.58
N PHE A 26 -15.06 -8.07 -21.39
CA PHE A 26 -14.22 -9.27 -21.25
C PHE A 26 -14.79 -10.47 -22.01
N LYS A 27 -16.11 -10.66 -22.00
CA LYS A 27 -16.76 -11.75 -22.74
C LYS A 27 -16.62 -11.58 -24.25
N GLU A 28 -16.66 -10.36 -24.75
CA GLU A 28 -16.60 -10.08 -26.21
C GLU A 28 -15.18 -10.04 -26.75
N CYS A 29 -14.20 -9.62 -25.92
CA CYS A 29 -12.81 -9.41 -26.36
C CYS A 29 -11.88 -10.60 -26.12
N PHE A 30 -12.24 -11.55 -25.25
CA PHE A 30 -11.38 -12.68 -24.92
C PHE A 30 -12.04 -14.02 -25.17
N PRO A 31 -11.29 -15.04 -25.62
CA PRO A 31 -11.78 -16.41 -25.70
C PRO A 31 -12.29 -16.92 -24.34
N PRO A 32 -13.25 -17.86 -24.33
CA PRO A 32 -13.72 -18.50 -23.08
C PRO A 32 -12.57 -19.06 -22.27
N GLY A 33 -12.58 -18.81 -20.95
CA GLY A 33 -11.56 -19.30 -20.03
C GLY A 33 -10.33 -18.40 -19.85
N VAL A 34 -10.13 -17.39 -20.68
CA VAL A 34 -9.00 -16.45 -20.51
C VAL A 34 -9.22 -15.51 -19.32
N VAL A 35 -10.40 -14.92 -19.19
CA VAL A 35 -10.76 -14.07 -18.06
C VAL A 35 -11.93 -14.68 -17.32
N ASN A 36 -11.73 -15.06 -16.06
CA ASN A 36 -12.73 -15.67 -15.20
C ASN A 36 -12.94 -14.80 -13.97
N ILE A 37 -14.19 -14.40 -13.72
CA ILE A 37 -14.53 -13.55 -12.58
C ILE A 37 -15.40 -14.34 -11.61
N LEU A 38 -14.96 -14.43 -10.35
CA LEU A 38 -15.64 -15.17 -9.30
C LEU A 38 -16.14 -14.24 -8.20
N PHE A 39 -17.44 -14.25 -7.97
CA PHE A 39 -18.08 -13.49 -6.90
C PHE A 39 -18.31 -14.36 -5.67
N GLY A 40 -18.01 -13.83 -4.50
CA GLY A 40 -18.27 -14.49 -3.22
C GLY A 40 -17.21 -14.23 -2.15
N ARG A 41 -17.36 -14.91 -1.03
CA ARG A 41 -16.45 -14.77 0.11
C ARG A 41 -15.10 -15.42 -0.19
N GLY A 42 -14.01 -14.65 -0.16
CA GLY A 42 -12.64 -15.13 -0.42
C GLY A 42 -12.27 -16.37 0.38
N ARG A 43 -12.63 -16.44 1.67
CA ARG A 43 -12.38 -17.62 2.54
C ARG A 43 -13.03 -18.91 2.04
N LYS A 44 -14.09 -18.83 1.21
CA LYS A 44 -14.77 -20.02 0.65
C LYS A 44 -14.29 -20.34 -0.76
N ILE A 45 -13.98 -19.33 -1.56
CA ILE A 45 -13.70 -19.49 -3.00
C ILE A 45 -12.20 -19.74 -3.25
N CYS A 46 -11.32 -18.98 -2.59
CA CYS A 46 -9.89 -19.03 -2.91
C CYS A 46 -9.20 -20.36 -2.48
N PRO A 47 -9.48 -20.94 -1.30
CA PRO A 47 -8.81 -22.16 -0.88
C PRO A 47 -8.98 -23.37 -1.85
N PRO A 48 -10.17 -23.69 -2.38
CA PRO A 48 -10.30 -24.76 -3.37
C PRO A 48 -9.48 -24.53 -4.62
N ILE A 49 -9.38 -23.26 -5.09
CA ILE A 49 -8.60 -22.90 -6.27
C ILE A 49 -7.10 -23.11 -5.99
N MET A 50 -6.60 -22.64 -4.86
CA MET A 50 -5.19 -22.83 -4.47
C MET A 50 -4.83 -24.32 -4.34
N LYS A 51 -5.72 -25.15 -3.77
CA LYS A 51 -5.52 -26.60 -3.61
C LYS A 51 -5.37 -27.36 -4.91
N THR A 52 -5.84 -26.82 -6.04
CA THR A 52 -5.64 -27.45 -7.35
C THR A 52 -4.16 -27.54 -7.76
N GLY A 53 -3.31 -26.62 -7.25
CA GLY A 53 -1.92 -26.50 -7.64
C GLY A 53 -1.69 -25.92 -9.05
N TYR A 54 -2.74 -25.42 -9.70
CA TYR A 54 -2.68 -24.83 -11.04
C TYR A 54 -2.52 -23.29 -11.03
N VAL A 55 -2.43 -22.68 -9.85
CA VAL A 55 -2.18 -21.25 -9.72
C VAL A 55 -0.68 -21.01 -9.75
N ASP A 56 -0.16 -20.41 -10.82
CA ASP A 56 1.26 -20.11 -10.96
C ASP A 56 1.62 -18.79 -10.25
N VAL A 57 0.71 -17.83 -10.21
CA VAL A 57 0.91 -16.52 -9.57
C VAL A 57 -0.28 -16.16 -8.70
N LEU A 58 -0.04 -15.93 -7.42
CA LEU A 58 -1.01 -15.33 -6.50
C LEU A 58 -0.76 -13.83 -6.40
N ALA A 59 -1.67 -13.03 -6.98
CA ALA A 59 -1.70 -11.58 -6.77
C ALA A 59 -2.76 -11.26 -5.71
N LEU A 60 -2.34 -10.69 -4.58
CA LEU A 60 -3.24 -10.33 -3.46
C LEU A 60 -2.90 -8.95 -2.91
N ILE A 61 -3.93 -8.14 -2.71
CA ILE A 61 -3.87 -6.94 -1.88
C ILE A 61 -4.76 -7.19 -0.67
N GLY A 62 -4.19 -7.14 0.53
CA GLY A 62 -4.92 -7.45 1.76
C GLY A 62 -4.01 -7.77 2.94
N HIS A 63 -4.52 -8.54 3.90
CA HIS A 63 -3.77 -8.91 5.10
C HIS A 63 -2.77 -10.05 4.86
N SER A 64 -1.60 -9.96 5.49
CA SER A 64 -0.55 -10.98 5.51
C SER A 64 -1.06 -12.34 5.94
N THR A 65 -1.93 -12.38 6.95
CA THR A 65 -2.59 -13.62 7.41
C THR A 65 -3.40 -14.31 6.31
N SER A 66 -4.04 -13.53 5.44
CA SER A 66 -4.77 -14.08 4.28
C SER A 66 -3.81 -14.58 3.20
N ALA A 67 -2.71 -13.88 2.98
CA ALA A 67 -1.67 -14.29 2.04
C ALA A 67 -1.05 -15.63 2.45
N VAL A 68 -0.63 -15.75 3.71
CA VAL A 68 -0.07 -16.99 4.29
C VAL A 68 -1.07 -18.13 4.19
N ALA A 69 -2.34 -17.91 4.60
CA ALA A 69 -3.37 -18.93 4.54
C ALA A 69 -3.63 -19.45 3.12
N LEU A 70 -3.51 -18.60 2.09
CA LEU A 70 -3.65 -19.00 0.69
C LEU A 70 -2.40 -19.75 0.17
N GLN A 71 -1.19 -19.27 0.53
CA GLN A 71 0.05 -19.98 0.21
C GLN A 71 0.06 -21.40 0.79
N ASP A 72 -0.41 -21.56 2.03
CA ASP A 72 -0.43 -22.84 2.72
C ASP A 72 -1.38 -23.85 2.07
N GLN A 73 -2.38 -23.39 1.34
CA GLN A 73 -3.27 -24.27 0.57
C GLN A 73 -2.64 -24.80 -0.73
N HIS A 74 -1.59 -24.14 -1.25
CA HIS A 74 -0.98 -24.53 -2.51
C HIS A 74 -0.04 -25.75 -2.32
N PRO A 75 -0.26 -26.88 -3.03
CA PRO A 75 0.53 -28.11 -2.82
C PRO A 75 2.00 -27.97 -3.26
N ASN A 76 2.27 -27.09 -4.22
CA ASN A 76 3.62 -26.87 -4.78
C ASN A 76 4.08 -25.43 -4.51
N LYS A 77 4.38 -25.11 -3.25
CA LYS A 77 4.74 -23.74 -2.83
C LYS A 77 5.95 -23.14 -3.56
N ASN A 78 6.92 -23.98 -3.93
CA ASN A 78 8.11 -23.60 -4.69
C ASN A 78 7.82 -23.16 -6.14
N ARG A 79 6.65 -23.49 -6.68
CA ARG A 79 6.20 -23.08 -8.02
C ARG A 79 5.34 -21.82 -8.00
N LEU A 80 4.72 -21.52 -6.84
CA LEU A 80 3.84 -20.38 -6.66
C LEU A 80 4.65 -19.10 -6.55
N ARG A 81 4.43 -18.19 -7.47
CA ARG A 81 4.95 -16.82 -7.38
C ARG A 81 3.97 -15.93 -6.65
N LEU A 82 4.50 -14.96 -5.92
CA LEU A 82 3.72 -14.08 -5.08
C LEU A 82 3.88 -12.62 -5.54
N VAL A 83 2.75 -11.93 -5.69
CA VAL A 83 2.68 -10.49 -5.91
C VAL A 83 1.73 -9.94 -4.85
N LEU A 84 2.29 -9.50 -3.73
CA LEU A 84 1.53 -9.16 -2.52
C LEU A 84 1.71 -7.69 -2.17
N GLY A 85 0.59 -6.98 -2.00
CA GLY A 85 0.53 -5.68 -1.34
C GLY A 85 -0.20 -5.85 -0.01
N LEU A 86 0.53 -5.69 1.10
CA LEU A 86 0.06 -6.04 2.42
C LEU A 86 -0.05 -4.80 3.31
N GLU A 87 -0.05 -5.01 4.63
CA GLU A 87 -0.16 -3.96 5.62
C GLU A 87 1.05 -3.01 5.60
N ALA A 88 0.84 -1.80 6.06
CA ALA A 88 1.89 -0.80 6.21
C ALA A 88 1.66 0.09 7.43
N LYS A 89 2.73 0.61 8.01
CA LYS A 89 2.70 1.61 9.07
C LYS A 89 3.57 2.80 8.65
N ASN A 90 3.16 3.47 7.56
CA ASN A 90 3.95 4.54 6.97
C ASN A 90 4.06 5.75 7.91
N PRO A 91 5.26 6.15 8.32
CA PRO A 91 5.45 7.33 9.16
C PRO A 91 5.59 8.62 8.33
N ALA A 92 5.29 9.74 8.97
CA ALA A 92 5.87 11.02 8.62
C ALA A 92 6.90 11.40 9.68
N ILE A 93 8.05 11.94 9.29
CA ILE A 93 9.07 12.53 10.16
C ILE A 93 9.07 14.03 9.88
N ILE A 94 8.75 14.83 10.88
CA ILE A 94 8.57 16.28 10.78
C ILE A 94 9.68 16.94 11.57
N LEU A 95 10.66 17.49 10.83
CA LEU A 95 11.84 18.13 11.38
C LEU A 95 11.52 19.54 11.90
N PRO A 96 12.37 20.12 12.77
CA PRO A 96 12.10 21.43 13.39
C PRO A 96 12.01 22.59 12.40
N ASP A 97 12.61 22.46 11.23
CA ASP A 97 12.64 23.45 10.16
C ASP A 97 11.59 23.22 9.05
N ALA A 98 10.65 22.31 9.28
CA ALA A 98 9.57 22.00 8.34
C ALA A 98 8.63 23.21 8.14
N ASP A 99 8.22 23.45 6.89
CA ASP A 99 7.12 24.36 6.60
C ASP A 99 5.81 23.79 7.14
N LEU A 100 5.29 24.37 8.22
CA LEU A 100 4.11 23.85 8.91
C LEU A 100 2.84 23.94 8.07
N ASP A 101 2.67 24.94 7.21
CA ASP A 101 1.48 25.07 6.37
C ASP A 101 1.42 23.92 5.36
N LEU A 102 2.50 23.71 4.64
CA LEU A 102 2.64 22.59 3.71
C LEU A 102 2.52 21.24 4.45
N THR A 103 3.23 21.10 5.56
CA THR A 103 3.27 19.83 6.32
C THR A 103 1.89 19.43 6.83
N ILE A 104 1.12 20.37 7.37
CA ILE A 104 -0.24 20.10 7.86
C ILE A 104 -1.15 19.67 6.71
N GLN A 105 -1.12 20.37 5.59
CA GLN A 105 -1.91 20.02 4.40
C GLN A 105 -1.58 18.62 3.90
N GLU A 106 -0.30 18.29 3.77
CA GLU A 106 0.16 16.99 3.32
C GLU A 106 -0.13 15.87 4.33
N CYS A 107 0.00 16.14 5.63
CA CYS A 107 -0.35 15.17 6.68
C CYS A 107 -1.85 14.91 6.75
N ILE A 108 -2.71 15.91 6.55
CA ILE A 108 -4.17 15.70 6.46
C ILE A 108 -4.51 14.84 5.24
N SER A 109 -4.03 15.23 4.07
CA SER A 109 -4.23 14.46 2.85
C SER A 109 -3.68 13.03 2.99
N GLY A 110 -2.48 12.89 3.54
CA GLY A 110 -1.78 11.63 3.73
C GLY A 110 -2.47 10.70 4.71
N SER A 111 -2.93 11.19 5.87
CA SER A 111 -3.51 10.35 6.92
C SER A 111 -5.01 10.15 6.81
N LEU A 112 -5.77 11.11 6.27
CA LEU A 112 -7.24 11.11 6.38
C LEU A 112 -7.98 11.01 5.05
N SER A 113 -7.33 11.23 3.89
CA SER A 113 -8.00 10.98 2.61
C SER A 113 -8.47 9.51 2.52
N TYR A 114 -9.66 9.30 1.96
CA TYR A 114 -10.35 8.00 1.99
C TYR A 114 -10.52 7.44 3.41
N ASN A 115 -10.77 8.31 4.37
CA ASN A 115 -10.90 7.97 5.81
C ASN A 115 -9.63 7.28 6.40
N GLY A 116 -8.45 7.53 5.84
CA GLY A 116 -7.22 6.83 6.22
C GLY A 116 -7.18 5.34 5.80
N GLN A 117 -8.13 4.89 4.98
CA GLN A 117 -8.25 3.50 4.54
C GLN A 117 -7.46 3.21 3.27
N ARG A 118 -6.18 3.55 3.28
CA ARG A 118 -5.22 3.27 2.20
C ARG A 118 -3.98 2.58 2.76
N CYS A 119 -3.39 1.66 1.99
CA CYS A 119 -2.08 1.10 2.33
C CYS A 119 -0.99 2.19 2.37
N THR A 120 -1.12 3.22 1.53
CA THR A 120 -0.21 4.38 1.48
C THR A 120 -0.59 5.51 2.44
N ALA A 121 -1.61 5.37 3.31
CA ALA A 121 -1.89 6.40 4.29
C ALA A 121 -0.71 6.61 5.25
N LEU A 122 -0.49 7.85 5.68
CA LEU A 122 0.34 8.14 6.84
C LEU A 122 -0.38 7.61 8.09
N LYS A 123 0.29 6.75 8.85
CA LYS A 123 -0.33 6.04 9.99
C LYS A 123 0.30 6.38 11.33
N VAL A 124 1.36 7.17 11.33
CA VAL A 124 2.01 7.74 12.50
C VAL A 124 2.77 9.00 12.10
N LEU A 125 2.70 10.04 12.92
CA LEU A 125 3.43 11.29 12.70
C LEU A 125 4.45 11.46 13.82
N TYR A 126 5.74 11.43 13.49
CA TYR A 126 6.81 11.82 14.39
C TYR A 126 7.03 13.31 14.24
N VAL A 127 6.83 14.06 15.32
CA VAL A 127 6.95 15.52 15.32
C VAL A 127 8.07 15.93 16.28
N HIS A 128 9.02 16.72 15.80
CA HIS A 128 10.09 17.22 16.67
C HIS A 128 9.53 18.05 17.82
N GLU A 129 10.01 17.82 19.05
CA GLU A 129 9.46 18.40 20.27
C GLU A 129 9.38 19.93 20.25
N SER A 130 10.34 20.61 19.59
CA SER A 130 10.39 22.08 19.53
C SER A 130 9.22 22.71 18.75
N ILE A 131 8.52 21.96 17.91
CA ILE A 131 7.39 22.43 17.11
C ILE A 131 6.11 21.65 17.39
N ALA A 132 6.15 20.67 18.30
CA ALA A 132 5.03 19.74 18.56
C ALA A 132 3.76 20.46 19.02
N ASP A 133 3.85 21.42 19.92
CA ASP A 133 2.68 22.15 20.44
C ASP A 133 2.00 22.97 19.34
N GLU A 134 2.76 23.69 18.53
CA GLU A 134 2.23 24.48 17.41
C GLU A 134 1.65 23.57 16.33
N PHE A 135 2.36 22.50 15.98
CA PHE A 135 1.86 21.51 15.04
C PHE A 135 0.54 20.88 15.49
N ASN A 136 0.48 20.37 16.73
CA ASN A 136 -0.71 19.71 17.27
C ASN A 136 -1.91 20.66 17.28
N LYS A 137 -1.72 21.90 17.74
CA LYS A 137 -2.78 22.91 17.77
C LYS A 137 -3.35 23.16 16.38
N ARG A 138 -2.48 23.43 15.40
CA ARG A 138 -2.88 23.75 14.02
C ARG A 138 -3.46 22.54 13.28
N PHE A 139 -2.86 21.36 13.45
CA PHE A 139 -3.30 20.14 12.85
C PHE A 139 -4.69 19.72 13.37
N SER A 140 -4.94 19.81 14.67
CA SER A 140 -6.23 19.49 15.29
C SER A 140 -7.35 20.41 14.77
N VAL A 141 -7.10 21.72 14.70
CA VAL A 141 -8.06 22.68 14.14
C VAL A 141 -8.35 22.34 12.66
N ALA A 142 -7.34 22.01 11.89
CA ALA A 142 -7.51 21.65 10.50
C ALA A 142 -8.30 20.34 10.31
N VAL A 143 -8.11 19.36 11.20
CA VAL A 143 -8.89 18.11 11.23
C VAL A 143 -10.37 18.37 11.59
N ASP A 144 -10.64 19.22 12.57
CA ASP A 144 -12.03 19.57 12.98
C ASP A 144 -12.80 20.31 11.87
N ASN A 145 -12.10 20.99 10.98
CA ASN A 145 -12.70 21.68 9.81
C ASN A 145 -12.97 20.75 8.61
N LEU A 146 -12.61 19.47 8.68
CA LEU A 146 -12.88 18.54 7.58
C LEU A 146 -14.37 18.26 7.42
N LYS A 147 -14.86 18.38 6.19
CA LYS A 147 -16.26 18.20 5.88
C LYS A 147 -16.63 16.72 5.77
N PHE A 148 -17.64 16.33 6.54
CA PHE A 148 -18.30 15.03 6.41
C PHE A 148 -19.41 15.10 5.39
N GLY A 149 -19.58 14.01 4.64
CA GLY A 149 -20.68 13.88 3.68
C GLY A 149 -20.64 12.55 2.94
N MET A 150 -21.61 12.36 2.07
CA MET A 150 -21.61 11.18 1.19
C MET A 150 -20.60 11.37 0.05
N PRO A 151 -20.05 10.29 -0.54
CA PRO A 151 -19.01 10.41 -1.58
C PRO A 151 -19.39 11.22 -2.83
N TRP A 152 -20.66 11.41 -3.06
CA TRP A 152 -21.19 12.20 -4.19
C TRP A 152 -21.54 13.65 -3.82
N GLU A 153 -21.42 14.03 -2.56
CA GLU A 153 -21.64 15.41 -2.12
C GLU A 153 -20.39 16.23 -2.37
N LYS A 154 -20.60 17.46 -2.83
CA LYS A 154 -19.51 18.38 -3.12
C LYS A 154 -18.71 18.70 -1.86
N ASP A 155 -17.39 18.71 -2.00
CA ASP A 155 -16.41 19.06 -0.98
C ASP A 155 -16.40 18.11 0.25
N SER A 156 -17.04 16.93 0.16
CA SER A 156 -16.94 15.91 1.19
C SER A 156 -15.53 15.32 1.21
N PHE A 157 -14.87 15.39 2.36
CA PHE A 157 -13.54 14.82 2.56
C PHE A 157 -13.59 13.49 3.32
N LEU A 158 -14.45 13.43 4.33
CA LEU A 158 -14.69 12.24 5.16
C LEU A 158 -16.07 11.66 4.85
N THR A 159 -16.14 10.33 4.79
CA THR A 159 -17.35 9.60 4.38
C THR A 159 -17.66 8.48 5.36
N PRO A 160 -18.86 7.87 5.32
CA PRO A 160 -19.15 6.71 6.15
C PRO A 160 -18.14 5.58 5.89
N LEU A 161 -17.74 4.88 6.95
CA LEU A 161 -16.90 3.70 6.84
C LEU A 161 -17.71 2.54 6.23
N PRO A 162 -17.22 1.87 5.18
CA PRO A 162 -17.97 0.85 4.47
C PRO A 162 -18.19 -0.44 5.28
N GLU A 163 -17.36 -0.69 6.31
CA GLU A 163 -17.45 -1.89 7.13
C GLU A 163 -18.06 -1.58 8.50
N PRO A 164 -19.26 -2.15 8.84
CA PRO A 164 -19.97 -1.81 10.07
C PRO A 164 -19.21 -2.09 11.38
N SER A 165 -18.27 -3.04 11.35
CA SER A 165 -17.43 -3.35 12.51
C SER A 165 -16.26 -2.40 12.73
N LYS A 166 -15.91 -1.60 11.70
CA LYS A 166 -14.72 -0.78 11.72
C LYS A 166 -14.75 0.36 12.74
N PRO A 167 -15.88 1.09 12.90
CA PRO A 167 -15.98 2.12 13.93
C PRO A 167 -15.66 1.61 15.34
N LYS A 168 -16.19 0.44 15.70
CA LYS A 168 -15.93 -0.18 17.02
C LYS A 168 -14.45 -0.55 17.20
N TYR A 169 -13.81 -1.07 16.14
CA TYR A 169 -12.37 -1.38 16.16
C TYR A 169 -11.53 -0.11 16.37
N ILE A 170 -11.83 0.96 15.63
CA ILE A 170 -11.16 2.26 15.75
C ILE A 170 -11.32 2.82 17.15
N LYS A 171 -12.55 2.79 17.70
CA LYS A 171 -12.81 3.24 19.08
C LYS A 171 -11.97 2.46 20.09
N GLY A 172 -11.81 1.15 19.90
CA GLY A 172 -10.96 0.33 20.76
C GLY A 172 -9.48 0.72 20.74
N LEU A 173 -8.95 1.17 19.59
CA LEU A 173 -7.58 1.70 19.52
C LEU A 173 -7.44 3.06 20.22
N ILE A 174 -8.46 3.92 20.10
CA ILE A 174 -8.48 5.23 20.76
C ILE A 174 -8.56 5.03 22.28
N ASP A 175 -9.46 4.18 22.76
CA ASP A 175 -9.64 3.91 24.18
C ASP A 175 -8.38 3.28 24.81
N ASP A 176 -7.72 2.36 24.10
CA ASP A 176 -6.44 1.80 24.53
C ASP A 176 -5.38 2.91 24.70
N ALA A 177 -5.26 3.78 23.72
CA ALA A 177 -4.28 4.87 23.75
C ALA A 177 -4.57 5.87 24.88
N VAL A 178 -5.82 6.27 25.04
CA VAL A 178 -6.25 7.19 26.12
C VAL A 178 -6.01 6.56 27.49
N SER A 179 -6.34 5.28 27.68
CA SER A 179 -6.10 4.58 28.95
C SER A 179 -4.62 4.48 29.32
N LYS A 180 -3.72 4.67 28.35
CA LYS A 180 -2.26 4.62 28.51
C LYS A 180 -1.60 6.00 28.48
N GLY A 181 -2.40 7.07 28.53
CA GLY A 181 -1.92 8.44 28.71
C GLY A 181 -1.90 9.32 27.47
N ALA A 182 -2.41 8.88 26.34
CA ALA A 182 -2.64 9.77 25.20
C ALA A 182 -3.88 10.65 25.43
N ASN A 183 -3.87 11.85 24.87
CA ASN A 183 -5.02 12.73 24.81
C ASN A 183 -5.58 12.75 23.38
N VAL A 184 -6.90 12.92 23.25
CA VAL A 184 -7.54 13.27 21.99
C VAL A 184 -7.46 14.79 21.86
N MET A 185 -6.74 15.26 20.82
CA MET A 185 -6.37 16.67 20.70
C MET A 185 -7.42 17.54 19.99
N ASN A 186 -8.34 16.92 19.28
CA ASN A 186 -9.38 17.59 18.50
C ASN A 186 -10.77 17.35 19.10
N ASP A 187 -11.71 18.29 18.88
CA ASP A 187 -12.97 18.40 19.63
C ASP A 187 -13.84 17.14 19.58
N LYS A 188 -14.09 16.62 18.39
CA LYS A 188 -14.96 15.44 18.19
C LYS A 188 -14.20 14.13 17.98
N GLY A 189 -12.92 14.13 18.28
CA GLY A 189 -12.04 13.01 17.98
C GLY A 189 -12.54 11.68 18.54
N GLY A 190 -12.79 10.72 17.63
CA GLY A 190 -13.26 9.38 17.99
C GLY A 190 -14.73 9.27 18.33
N GLU A 191 -15.53 10.32 18.18
CA GLU A 191 -17.00 10.22 18.26
C GLU A 191 -17.54 9.36 17.11
N LEU A 192 -18.54 8.56 17.42
CA LEU A 192 -19.19 7.68 16.47
C LEU A 192 -20.63 8.10 16.24
N THR A 193 -21.04 8.22 15.00
CA THR A 193 -22.44 8.45 14.62
C THR A 193 -22.76 7.49 13.46
N ASP A 194 -23.52 6.44 13.71
CA ASP A 194 -23.78 5.35 12.75
C ASP A 194 -22.47 4.75 12.22
N ASN A 195 -22.19 4.90 10.92
CA ASN A 195 -20.98 4.46 10.27
C ASN A 195 -19.92 5.56 10.11
N TYR A 196 -20.19 6.77 10.63
CA TYR A 196 -19.20 7.84 10.68
C TYR A 196 -18.32 7.67 11.91
N CYS A 197 -17.02 7.85 11.71
CA CYS A 197 -16.05 7.95 12.80
C CYS A 197 -15.29 9.27 12.62
N TYR A 198 -15.48 10.17 13.58
CA TYR A 198 -14.72 11.43 13.56
C TYR A 198 -13.23 11.13 13.78
N PRO A 199 -12.36 11.73 12.96
CA PRO A 199 -10.93 11.50 13.08
C PRO A 199 -10.42 11.84 14.47
N ALA A 200 -9.63 10.95 15.06
CA ALA A 200 -8.99 11.21 16.34
C ALA A 200 -7.50 11.51 16.15
N VAL A 201 -7.08 12.69 16.62
CA VAL A 201 -5.67 13.08 16.73
C VAL A 201 -5.21 12.71 18.14
N LEU A 202 -4.28 11.76 18.25
CA LEU A 202 -3.81 11.23 19.54
C LEU A 202 -2.41 11.72 19.86
N TYR A 203 -2.20 12.33 21.03
CA TYR A 203 -0.90 12.83 21.49
C TYR A 203 -0.76 12.81 23.02
N PRO A 204 0.40 12.52 23.60
CA PRO A 204 1.52 11.83 22.95
C PRO A 204 1.25 10.32 22.83
N VAL A 205 1.67 9.72 21.73
CA VAL A 205 1.60 8.27 21.55
C VAL A 205 2.97 7.64 21.84
N ASN A 206 2.97 6.42 22.40
CA ASN A 206 4.19 5.66 22.69
C ASN A 206 4.00 4.16 22.38
N ASN A 207 5.08 3.40 22.50
CA ASN A 207 5.14 1.98 22.15
C ASN A 207 4.31 1.03 23.04
N SER A 208 3.75 1.49 24.13
CA SER A 208 2.82 0.69 24.95
C SER A 208 1.40 0.62 24.37
N MET A 209 1.08 1.50 23.42
CA MET A 209 -0.25 1.69 22.83
C MET A 209 -0.42 0.85 21.56
N LYS A 210 -1.55 0.19 21.39
CA LYS A 210 -1.84 -0.62 20.20
C LYS A 210 -1.73 0.17 18.90
N VAL A 211 -2.17 1.41 18.90
CA VAL A 211 -2.13 2.32 17.75
C VAL A 211 -0.69 2.64 17.29
N PHE A 212 0.33 2.34 18.10
CA PHE A 212 1.73 2.48 17.72
C PHE A 212 2.14 1.43 16.67
N GLU A 213 1.80 0.17 16.88
CA GLU A 213 2.21 -0.95 16.02
C GLU A 213 1.16 -1.35 14.99
N GLU A 214 -0.13 -1.42 15.42
CA GLU A 214 -1.20 -1.90 14.57
C GLU A 214 -1.49 -0.94 13.41
N GLU A 215 -1.70 -1.48 12.21
CA GLU A 215 -2.25 -0.72 11.10
C GLU A 215 -3.73 -0.41 11.37
N GLN A 216 -4.03 0.83 11.73
CA GLN A 216 -5.39 1.24 12.07
C GLN A 216 -6.37 1.19 10.91
N PHE A 217 -5.90 1.43 9.68
CA PHE A 217 -6.70 1.46 8.44
C PHE A 217 -8.03 2.20 8.64
N GLY A 218 -7.94 3.42 9.15
CA GLY A 218 -9.08 4.23 9.56
C GLY A 218 -8.66 5.60 10.07
N PRO A 219 -9.62 6.48 10.42
CA PRO A 219 -9.38 7.88 10.74
C PRO A 219 -8.82 8.09 12.16
N VAL A 220 -7.63 7.60 12.43
CA VAL A 220 -6.89 7.85 13.67
C VAL A 220 -5.48 8.26 13.31
N VAL A 221 -5.02 9.37 13.87
CA VAL A 221 -3.70 9.94 13.62
C VAL A 221 -2.91 9.98 14.93
N PRO A 222 -2.06 8.97 15.17
CA PRO A 222 -1.16 8.98 16.32
C PRO A 222 0.04 9.90 16.06
N ILE A 223 0.35 10.75 17.03
CA ILE A 223 1.48 11.68 16.99
C ILE A 223 2.45 11.33 18.11
N ILE A 224 3.73 11.19 17.74
CA ILE A 224 4.82 10.83 18.63
C ILE A 224 5.82 11.97 18.67
N PRO A 225 6.05 12.60 19.84
CA PRO A 225 7.11 13.59 19.94
C PRO A 225 8.48 12.90 19.91
N PHE A 226 9.44 13.55 19.27
CA PHE A 226 10.83 13.12 19.32
C PHE A 226 11.77 14.32 19.51
N LYS A 227 12.88 14.08 20.18
CA LYS A 227 13.96 15.04 20.35
C LYS A 227 15.16 14.68 19.46
N ASP A 228 15.49 13.41 19.49
CA ASP A 228 16.58 12.83 18.72
C ASP A 228 16.02 12.08 17.50
N ILE A 229 16.66 12.28 16.37
CA ILE A 229 16.26 11.62 15.11
C ILE A 229 16.43 10.09 15.15
N ASP A 230 17.27 9.60 16.05
CA ASP A 230 17.46 8.15 16.24
C ASP A 230 16.15 7.47 16.67
N LYS A 231 15.28 8.17 17.42
CA LYS A 231 13.99 7.64 17.89
C LYS A 231 13.09 7.15 16.73
N PRO A 232 12.70 8.00 15.76
CA PRO A 232 11.90 7.53 14.63
C PRO A 232 12.65 6.52 13.75
N LEU A 233 13.96 6.62 13.61
CA LEU A 233 14.76 5.65 12.83
C LEU A 233 14.79 4.27 13.49
N ASP A 234 14.97 4.19 14.80
CA ASP A 234 14.94 2.95 15.57
C ASP A 234 13.54 2.30 15.55
N ASP A 235 12.49 3.09 15.73
CA ASP A 235 11.12 2.61 15.64
C ASP A 235 10.83 2.04 14.25
N MET A 236 11.27 2.69 13.19
CA MET A 236 11.14 2.19 11.82
C MET A 236 12.00 0.93 11.59
N ALA A 237 13.22 0.88 12.13
CA ALA A 237 14.08 -0.28 12.01
C ALA A 237 13.49 -1.52 12.69
N ASN A 238 12.85 -1.35 13.84
CA ASN A 238 12.20 -2.40 14.61
C ASN A 238 10.76 -2.72 14.14
N SER A 239 10.15 -1.87 13.33
CA SER A 239 8.81 -2.12 12.78
C SER A 239 8.78 -3.33 11.86
N GLU A 240 7.69 -4.08 11.87
CA GLU A 240 7.41 -5.17 10.93
C GLU A 240 7.12 -4.68 9.49
N TYR A 241 7.02 -3.37 9.27
CA TYR A 241 6.61 -2.76 8.02
C TYR A 241 7.70 -1.87 7.42
N GLY A 242 7.69 -1.72 6.10
CA GLY A 242 8.67 -0.90 5.40
C GLY A 242 8.20 -0.49 3.99
N GLN A 243 7.01 0.15 3.88
CA GLN A 243 6.50 0.54 2.58
C GLN A 243 7.01 1.93 2.16
N GLN A 244 6.64 2.98 2.87
CA GLN A 244 7.00 4.36 2.56
C GLN A 244 7.22 5.17 3.83
N VAL A 245 7.88 6.33 3.66
CA VAL A 245 8.03 7.39 4.66
C VAL A 245 7.85 8.74 4.00
N SER A 246 7.30 9.71 4.74
CA SER A 246 7.33 11.13 4.38
C SER A 246 8.31 11.86 5.29
N LEU A 247 9.21 12.65 4.72
CA LEU A 247 10.19 13.45 5.44
C LEU A 247 9.93 14.94 5.14
N PHE A 248 9.63 15.69 6.19
CA PHE A 248 9.34 17.12 6.11
C PHE A 248 10.48 17.95 6.74
N GLY A 249 11.04 18.87 5.98
CA GLY A 249 12.12 19.73 6.39
C GLY A 249 12.68 20.52 5.21
N THR A 250 13.65 21.39 5.47
CA THR A 250 14.27 22.28 4.48
C THR A 250 15.80 22.22 4.47
N ASP A 251 16.43 21.86 5.60
CA ASP A 251 17.89 21.77 5.68
C ASP A 251 18.44 20.53 4.95
N THR A 252 19.06 20.75 3.81
CA THR A 252 19.63 19.68 2.98
C THR A 252 20.75 18.91 3.65
N LYS A 253 21.46 19.49 4.61
CA LYS A 253 22.54 18.82 5.34
C LYS A 253 21.99 17.78 6.33
N THR A 254 20.80 18.03 6.85
CA THR A 254 20.07 17.08 7.70
C THR A 254 19.31 16.06 6.84
N ILE A 255 18.62 16.51 5.80
CA ILE A 255 17.77 15.67 4.94
C ILE A 255 18.58 14.63 4.14
N GLY A 256 19.74 15.02 3.60
CA GLY A 256 20.56 14.14 2.75
C GLY A 256 20.94 12.81 3.44
N PRO A 257 21.63 12.84 4.59
CA PRO A 257 21.95 11.61 5.33
C PRO A 257 20.73 10.80 5.78
N LEU A 258 19.60 11.49 6.09
CA LEU A 258 18.36 10.82 6.44
C LEU A 258 17.77 10.06 5.26
N ILE A 259 17.81 10.60 4.04
CA ILE A 259 17.36 9.88 2.84
C ILE A 259 18.18 8.59 2.65
N ASP A 260 19.50 8.64 2.83
CA ASP A 260 20.38 7.47 2.69
C ASP A 260 20.03 6.38 3.71
N THR A 261 19.72 6.77 4.95
CA THR A 261 19.28 5.83 5.99
C THR A 261 17.90 5.27 5.70
N LEU A 262 16.94 6.14 5.39
CA LEU A 262 15.54 5.77 5.13
C LEU A 262 15.38 4.88 3.89
N ALA A 263 16.20 5.07 2.85
CA ALA A 263 16.22 4.24 1.65
C ALA A 263 16.56 2.76 1.95
N ASN A 264 17.17 2.46 3.10
CA ASN A 264 17.40 1.10 3.56
C ASN A 264 16.25 0.52 4.40
N LEU A 265 15.34 1.36 4.90
CA LEU A 265 14.21 0.96 5.74
C LEU A 265 12.90 0.81 4.97
N VAL A 266 12.71 1.62 3.92
CA VAL A 266 11.48 1.65 3.12
C VAL A 266 11.79 1.56 1.62
N CYS A 267 10.74 1.45 0.80
CA CYS A 267 10.87 1.42 -0.66
C CYS A 267 10.61 2.76 -1.33
N ARG A 268 10.09 3.74 -0.58
CA ARG A 268 9.89 5.10 -1.10
C ARG A 268 10.03 6.14 0.03
N VAL A 269 10.87 7.12 -0.21
CA VAL A 269 10.98 8.33 0.62
C VAL A 269 10.30 9.46 -0.13
N ASN A 270 9.31 10.10 0.50
CA ASN A 270 8.59 11.25 -0.05
C ASN A 270 9.07 12.50 0.66
N LEU A 271 9.65 13.43 -0.08
CA LEU A 271 10.17 14.68 0.49
C LEU A 271 9.09 15.77 0.43
N ASN A 272 8.77 16.35 1.58
CA ASN A 272 7.75 17.40 1.75
C ASN A 272 6.42 17.06 1.05
N SER A 273 6.04 15.81 1.08
CA SER A 273 4.80 15.30 0.47
C SER A 273 4.30 14.05 1.17
N SER A 274 3.01 13.80 1.08
CA SER A 274 2.38 12.60 1.61
C SER A 274 2.78 11.34 0.83
N CYS A 275 2.65 10.17 1.45
CA CYS A 275 2.88 8.89 0.80
C CYS A 275 1.85 8.63 -0.30
N GLN A 276 2.29 8.12 -1.45
CA GLN A 276 1.47 7.97 -2.66
C GLN A 276 1.71 6.64 -3.38
N ARG A 277 0.71 6.23 -4.17
CA ARG A 277 0.81 5.08 -5.09
C ARG A 277 1.42 5.47 -6.43
N GLY A 278 0.94 6.53 -7.02
CA GLY A 278 1.35 6.99 -8.34
C GLY A 278 2.68 7.76 -8.37
N PRO A 279 3.19 8.05 -9.56
CA PRO A 279 2.80 7.52 -10.86
C PRO A 279 3.08 6.02 -11.02
N ASP A 280 2.27 5.31 -11.83
CA ASP A 280 2.37 3.84 -12.01
C ASP A 280 3.65 3.37 -12.71
N ILE A 281 4.38 4.27 -13.35
CA ILE A 281 5.69 3.98 -13.96
C ILE A 281 6.79 3.77 -12.92
N TYR A 282 6.60 4.27 -11.69
CA TYR A 282 7.57 4.09 -10.61
C TYR A 282 7.30 2.80 -9.82
N PRO A 283 8.34 2.19 -9.25
CA PRO A 283 8.19 1.00 -8.42
C PRO A 283 7.24 1.24 -7.25
N PHE A 284 6.28 0.34 -7.08
CA PHE A 284 5.43 0.27 -5.90
C PHE A 284 5.63 -1.08 -5.23
N THR A 285 6.31 -1.08 -4.11
CA THR A 285 6.66 -2.27 -3.35
C THR A 285 6.78 -1.95 -1.86
N GLY A 286 7.26 -2.88 -1.07
CA GLY A 286 7.53 -2.72 0.36
C GLY A 286 8.64 -3.66 0.80
N ARG A 287 9.25 -3.31 1.91
CA ARG A 287 10.17 -4.18 2.63
C ARG A 287 9.42 -4.92 3.73
N LYS A 288 10.06 -5.89 4.32
CA LYS A 288 9.54 -6.68 5.46
C LYS A 288 8.14 -7.26 5.11
N ASN A 289 7.17 -7.12 6.00
CA ASN A 289 5.81 -7.65 5.81
C ASN A 289 4.90 -6.76 4.95
N SER A 290 5.39 -5.65 4.37
CA SER A 290 4.53 -4.74 3.60
C SER A 290 4.28 -5.16 2.17
N ALA A 291 5.16 -5.93 1.55
CA ALA A 291 4.93 -6.42 0.19
C ALA A 291 5.86 -7.59 -0.17
N VAL A 292 5.46 -8.32 -1.20
CA VAL A 292 6.30 -9.27 -1.93
C VAL A 292 6.19 -8.94 -3.40
N SER A 293 7.31 -8.84 -4.11
CA SER A 293 7.41 -8.40 -5.50
C SER A 293 7.09 -6.91 -5.68
N THR A 294 7.18 -6.42 -6.90
CA THR A 294 7.00 -5.00 -7.24
C THR A 294 5.80 -4.83 -8.17
N LEU A 295 4.95 -3.86 -7.85
CA LEU A 295 3.75 -3.50 -8.58
C LEU A 295 3.98 -2.20 -9.37
N SER A 296 4.87 -2.24 -10.36
CA SER A 296 4.98 -1.21 -11.39
C SER A 296 4.63 -1.83 -12.74
N VAL A 297 4.40 -1.01 -13.77
CA VAL A 297 4.03 -1.53 -15.10
C VAL A 297 5.08 -2.51 -15.60
N HIS A 298 6.36 -2.13 -15.62
CA HIS A 298 7.44 -2.98 -16.11
C HIS A 298 7.69 -4.21 -15.24
N ASP A 299 7.74 -4.03 -13.92
CA ASP A 299 8.00 -5.12 -13.00
C ASP A 299 6.82 -6.09 -12.92
N ALA A 300 5.58 -5.58 -13.02
CA ALA A 300 4.39 -6.41 -13.09
C ALA A 300 4.44 -7.34 -14.30
N LEU A 301 4.78 -6.83 -15.50
CA LEU A 301 4.92 -7.67 -16.69
C LEU A 301 5.96 -8.79 -16.47
N ARG A 302 7.09 -8.46 -15.83
CA ARG A 302 8.13 -9.46 -15.50
C ARG A 302 7.66 -10.48 -14.47
N ALA A 303 6.90 -10.06 -13.46
CA ALA A 303 6.37 -10.96 -12.43
C ALA A 303 5.41 -12.01 -13.01
N PHE A 304 4.68 -11.67 -14.08
CA PHE A 304 3.72 -12.53 -14.75
C PHE A 304 4.30 -13.26 -15.98
N SER A 305 5.62 -13.33 -16.14
CA SER A 305 6.29 -14.02 -17.21
C SER A 305 7.45 -14.88 -16.73
N ILE A 306 7.86 -15.85 -17.54
CA ILE A 306 9.08 -16.62 -17.34
C ILE A 306 10.01 -16.29 -18.52
N ARG A 307 11.19 -15.78 -18.20
CA ARG A 307 12.19 -15.52 -19.23
C ARG A 307 12.74 -16.84 -19.78
N THR A 308 12.65 -16.97 -21.07
CA THR A 308 13.26 -18.08 -21.80
C THR A 308 14.13 -17.48 -22.89
N PHE A 309 15.27 -18.07 -23.16
CA PHE A 309 16.06 -17.66 -24.30
C PHE A 309 16.56 -18.87 -25.10
N VAL A 310 16.83 -18.66 -26.38
CA VAL A 310 17.42 -19.66 -27.25
C VAL A 310 18.90 -19.35 -27.39
N ALA A 311 19.73 -20.31 -27.08
CA ALA A 311 21.19 -20.19 -27.18
C ALA A 311 21.76 -21.16 -28.22
N SER A 312 22.76 -20.73 -28.91
CA SER A 312 23.57 -21.60 -29.76
C SER A 312 25.08 -21.26 -29.63
N LYS A 313 25.93 -22.23 -29.85
CA LYS A 313 27.37 -21.95 -29.93
C LYS A 313 27.67 -21.16 -31.20
N ASP A 314 28.57 -20.20 -31.10
CA ASP A 314 29.05 -19.41 -32.26
C ASP A 314 29.85 -20.29 -33.22
N ASN A 315 29.24 -20.60 -34.35
CA ASN A 315 29.86 -21.25 -35.51
C ASN A 315 29.04 -20.94 -36.76
N VAL A 316 29.66 -21.15 -37.91
CA VAL A 316 29.07 -20.82 -39.22
C VAL A 316 27.73 -21.50 -39.48
N HIS A 317 27.56 -22.75 -39.02
CA HIS A 317 26.34 -23.51 -39.22
C HIS A 317 25.19 -22.93 -38.37
N ASN A 318 25.42 -22.72 -37.09
CA ASN A 318 24.41 -22.17 -36.18
C ASN A 318 24.03 -20.72 -36.53
N ASN A 319 25.00 -19.91 -36.88
CA ASN A 319 24.78 -18.53 -37.29
C ASN A 319 23.90 -18.44 -38.55
N ARG A 320 24.09 -19.35 -39.50
CA ARG A 320 23.24 -19.44 -40.68
C ARG A 320 21.80 -19.83 -40.33
N ILE A 321 21.60 -20.77 -39.40
CA ILE A 321 20.26 -21.18 -38.94
C ILE A 321 19.57 -20.05 -38.24
N LEU A 322 20.24 -19.40 -37.27
CA LEU A 322 19.65 -18.29 -36.48
C LEU A 322 19.27 -17.13 -37.42
N LYS A 323 20.16 -16.77 -38.35
CA LYS A 323 19.84 -15.72 -39.30
C LYS A 323 18.63 -16.09 -40.15
N LYS A 324 18.53 -17.33 -40.66
CA LYS A 324 17.36 -17.77 -41.39
C LYS A 324 16.07 -17.72 -40.58
N LEU A 325 16.09 -18.14 -39.30
CA LEU A 325 14.95 -18.09 -38.43
C LEU A 325 14.47 -16.65 -38.16
N LEU A 326 15.41 -15.72 -38.00
CA LEU A 326 15.10 -14.29 -37.84
C LEU A 326 14.53 -13.66 -39.10
N ASP A 327 15.14 -13.98 -40.27
CA ASP A 327 14.72 -13.41 -41.56
C ASP A 327 13.36 -13.95 -42.05
N SER A 328 13.02 -15.21 -41.72
CA SER A 328 11.81 -15.88 -42.22
C SER A 328 10.60 -15.77 -41.27
N ASN A 329 10.80 -15.26 -40.04
CA ASN A 329 9.75 -15.24 -39.01
C ASN A 329 9.15 -16.63 -38.69
N ASP A 330 9.92 -17.71 -38.89
CA ASP A 330 9.47 -19.08 -38.62
C ASP A 330 9.22 -19.36 -37.13
N SER A 331 9.68 -18.48 -36.26
CA SER A 331 9.45 -18.57 -34.83
C SER A 331 8.91 -17.26 -34.28
N ASN A 332 7.71 -17.29 -33.71
CA ASN A 332 7.13 -16.15 -32.97
C ASN A 332 7.84 -15.87 -31.65
N PHE A 333 8.71 -16.77 -31.17
CA PHE A 333 9.44 -16.62 -29.92
C PHE A 333 10.77 -15.89 -30.11
N ILE A 334 11.46 -16.11 -31.22
CA ILE A 334 12.74 -15.48 -31.52
C ILE A 334 12.48 -14.14 -32.21
N SER A 335 12.23 -13.10 -31.45
CA SER A 335 12.11 -11.73 -31.92
C SER A 335 12.95 -10.82 -31.03
N THR A 336 13.67 -9.89 -31.66
CA THR A 336 14.41 -8.83 -30.95
C THR A 336 13.57 -7.60 -30.71
N ASP A 337 12.34 -7.56 -31.20
CA ASP A 337 11.45 -6.39 -31.14
C ASP A 337 10.82 -6.19 -29.76
N TYR A 338 10.93 -7.19 -28.88
CA TYR A 338 10.34 -7.20 -27.55
C TYR A 338 11.39 -7.39 -26.45
N ILE A 339 12.50 -6.67 -26.49
CA ILE A 339 13.43 -6.60 -25.36
C ILE A 339 12.86 -5.58 -24.36
N LEU A 340 12.17 -6.09 -23.35
CA LEU A 340 11.71 -5.32 -22.19
C LEU A 340 12.83 -5.14 -21.16
#